data_691f6c102648a64c4b30117f2a99ede8
#
_entry.id   691f6c102648a64c4b30117f2a99ede8
#
_cell.length_a   1.000
_cell.length_b   1.000
_cell.length_c   1.000
_cell.angle_alpha   90.00
_cell.angle_beta   90.00
_cell.angle_gamma   90.00
#
_symmetry.space_group_name_H-M   'P 1'
#
loop_
_entity.id
_entity.type
_entity.pdbx_description
1 polymer ?
#
loop_
_entity_poly.entity_id
_entity_poly.type
_entity_poly.pdbx_seq_one_letter_code
_entity_poly.pdbx_strand_id
1 'polypeptide(L)'
;MRNIIVVLLATSLFACSSKKTETAAKEEEPADKITLTDEQLKNAGVETGVVQKQLLNSELKVNGLVDVPPQNIVSVSFPLGGYLKTTRLLPGMHVNKGEIIGIMEDQSLVQLQQDYLVAVARLQYLEKEFERQKLLNENNVNADKIYQQAQADFTAQKVLVRGYSEKLRLISINPEKLTENNISRSVPVYSPINGFVSKVNVNIGKYVNPSDVLFELINPDDMHAALTVFEKDIAKVKPKQQVLVTFVDEPGTDYACEVLLVTKNVDENRSALVHCHFEKQPERLLPGMFLNARIKVSNAEALAVPEEAVVRFGNTQYVLELTVKSTFSLVQVETGISENGMVEINSKTVDLSGKTIITKNPYPVLSAMKNTAEEE
;
A
#
# COMPACT_ATOMS: atom_id res chain seq x y z
N MET A 1 -43.00 -48.86 -8.82
CA MET A 1 -43.19 -50.08 -8.06
C MET A 1 -42.57 -49.82 -6.69
N ARG A 2 -43.16 -49.75 -5.55
CA ARG A 2 -44.39 -50.32 -4.99
C ARG A 2 -44.59 -49.65 -3.62
N ASN A 3 -45.81 -49.17 -3.32
CA ASN A 3 -46.40 -48.71 -2.06
C ASN A 3 -46.15 -49.65 -0.84
N ILE A 4 -46.28 -49.08 0.35
CA ILE A 4 -46.98 -49.57 1.54
C ILE A 4 -46.80 -48.48 2.60
N ILE A 5 -47.73 -47.58 2.99
CA ILE A 5 -48.96 -47.61 3.85
C ILE A 5 -48.79 -48.51 5.07
N VAL A 6 -48.94 -47.90 6.27
CA VAL A 6 -49.72 -48.38 7.45
C VAL A 6 -49.38 -47.42 8.63
N VAL A 7 -50.26 -46.55 9.06
CA VAL A 7 -51.37 -46.60 10.04
C VAL A 7 -50.96 -46.25 11.49
N LEU A 8 -51.58 -45.15 11.92
CA LEU A 8 -51.99 -44.70 13.26
C LEU A 8 -51.73 -45.60 14.44
N LEU A 9 -51.20 -45.03 15.52
CA LEU A 9 -51.82 -45.26 16.85
C LEU A 9 -51.63 -44.02 17.74
N ALA A 10 -52.75 -43.43 18.14
CA ALA A 10 -52.83 -42.34 19.12
C ALA A 10 -52.79 -42.95 20.54
N THR A 11 -51.91 -42.41 21.40
CA THR A 11 -52.04 -42.49 22.84
C THR A 11 -51.72 -41.17 23.48
N SER A 12 -52.74 -40.57 24.03
CA SER A 12 -52.75 -39.42 24.90
C SER A 12 -52.06 -39.71 26.22
N LEU A 13 -51.02 -38.96 26.58
CA LEU A 13 -50.59 -38.87 27.96
C LEU A 13 -50.48 -37.40 28.33
N PHE A 14 -51.36 -36.96 29.19
CA PHE A 14 -51.28 -35.70 29.93
C PHE A 14 -50.04 -35.74 30.81
N ALA A 15 -49.10 -34.80 30.57
CA ALA A 15 -48.06 -34.47 31.52
C ALA A 15 -48.08 -32.95 31.73
N CYS A 16 -48.42 -32.56 32.95
CA CYS A 16 -48.30 -31.19 33.45
C CYS A 16 -46.87 -30.67 33.24
N SER A 17 -46.70 -29.70 32.37
CA SER A 17 -45.48 -28.90 32.29
C SER A 17 -45.73 -27.61 33.08
N SER A 18 -45.12 -27.52 34.25
CA SER A 18 -44.98 -26.28 34.99
C SER A 18 -44.22 -25.29 34.15
N LYS A 19 -44.86 -24.21 33.69
CA LYS A 19 -44.24 -23.02 33.14
C LYS A 19 -43.31 -22.45 34.20
N LYS A 20 -42.00 -22.68 34.02
CA LYS A 20 -40.98 -21.86 34.63
C LYS A 20 -41.04 -20.54 33.89
N THR A 21 -41.69 -19.57 34.47
CA THR A 21 -41.58 -18.15 34.07
C THR A 21 -40.14 -17.76 34.35
N GLU A 22 -39.31 -17.74 33.35
CA GLU A 22 -38.09 -16.95 33.39
C GLU A 22 -38.53 -15.51 33.50
N THR A 23 -38.53 -14.99 34.70
CA THR A 23 -38.60 -13.57 34.97
C THR A 23 -37.29 -13.00 34.41
N ALA A 24 -37.34 -12.45 33.20
CA ALA A 24 -36.31 -11.54 32.74
C ALA A 24 -36.23 -10.46 33.82
N ALA A 25 -35.10 -10.40 34.53
CA ALA A 25 -34.81 -9.31 35.43
C ALA A 25 -34.88 -8.02 34.59
N LYS A 26 -35.93 -7.23 34.85
CA LYS A 26 -36.04 -5.89 34.37
C LYS A 26 -34.87 -5.18 35.03
N GLU A 27 -33.83 -4.83 34.27
CA GLU A 27 -32.80 -3.92 34.76
C GLU A 27 -33.54 -2.62 35.14
N GLU A 28 -33.66 -2.37 36.42
CA GLU A 28 -34.24 -1.14 36.94
C GLU A 28 -33.32 0.00 36.56
N GLU A 29 -33.84 0.99 35.84
CA GLU A 29 -33.13 2.21 35.54
C GLU A 29 -32.79 2.92 36.86
N PRO A 30 -31.56 3.41 37.08
CA PRO A 30 -31.19 4.12 38.27
C PRO A 30 -32.02 5.40 38.40
N ALA A 31 -32.29 5.85 39.65
CA ALA A 31 -32.97 7.11 39.85
C ALA A 31 -32.28 8.26 39.12
N ASP A 32 -33.05 9.06 38.37
CA ASP A 32 -32.51 10.10 37.52
C ASP A 32 -31.70 11.18 38.27
N LYS A 33 -31.93 11.35 39.59
CA LYS A 33 -31.29 12.40 40.41
C LYS A 33 -31.04 11.93 41.83
N ILE A 34 -29.92 12.39 42.41
CA ILE A 34 -29.60 12.22 43.81
C ILE A 34 -29.04 13.52 44.40
N THR A 35 -29.38 13.81 45.64
CA THR A 35 -28.80 14.91 46.39
C THR A 35 -27.92 14.35 47.51
N LEU A 36 -26.66 14.73 47.55
CA LEU A 36 -25.67 14.29 48.54
C LEU A 36 -25.18 15.49 49.33
N THR A 37 -24.83 15.27 50.62
CA THR A 37 -24.24 16.34 51.44
C THR A 37 -22.76 16.56 51.04
N ASP A 38 -22.25 17.75 51.32
CA ASP A 38 -20.84 18.09 51.04
C ASP A 38 -19.87 17.18 51.82
N GLU A 39 -20.28 16.71 53.04
CA GLU A 39 -19.51 15.73 53.80
C GLU A 39 -19.47 14.35 53.14
N GLN A 40 -20.59 13.88 52.54
CA GLN A 40 -20.66 12.64 51.83
C GLN A 40 -19.78 12.67 50.57
N LEU A 41 -19.82 13.76 49.83
CA LEU A 41 -18.98 13.96 48.63
C LEU A 41 -17.49 13.95 48.97
N LYS A 42 -17.13 14.67 50.06
CA LYS A 42 -15.74 14.73 50.52
C LYS A 42 -15.22 13.38 51.04
N ASN A 43 -16.07 12.63 51.76
CA ASN A 43 -15.71 11.29 52.27
C ASN A 43 -15.59 10.27 51.11
N ALA A 44 -16.38 10.42 50.07
CA ALA A 44 -16.29 9.60 48.85
C ALA A 44 -15.13 9.99 47.91
N GLY A 45 -14.42 11.08 48.23
CA GLY A 45 -13.30 11.58 47.40
C GLY A 45 -13.75 12.00 45.98
N VAL A 46 -14.97 12.51 45.86
CA VAL A 46 -15.54 12.98 44.59
C VAL A 46 -14.94 14.32 44.22
N GLU A 47 -14.39 14.42 43.01
CA GLU A 47 -13.95 15.68 42.43
C GLU A 47 -14.86 16.04 41.27
N THR A 48 -15.16 17.32 41.11
CA THR A 48 -15.96 17.86 40.02
C THR A 48 -15.12 18.73 39.12
N GLY A 49 -15.44 18.74 37.81
CA GLY A 49 -14.78 19.56 36.81
C GLY A 49 -15.74 20.01 35.73
N VAL A 50 -15.34 21.03 34.98
CA VAL A 50 -16.14 21.56 33.87
C VAL A 50 -15.77 20.87 32.60
N VAL A 51 -16.79 20.41 31.86
CA VAL A 51 -16.61 19.82 30.52
C VAL A 51 -16.18 20.91 29.56
N GLN A 52 -15.01 20.73 28.96
CA GLN A 52 -14.43 21.66 28.00
C GLN A 52 -14.15 21.00 26.68
N LYS A 53 -14.18 21.81 25.63
CA LYS A 53 -13.70 21.37 24.33
C LYS A 53 -12.18 21.24 24.37
N GLN A 54 -11.69 20.10 23.95
CA GLN A 54 -10.27 19.82 23.79
C GLN A 54 -9.98 19.29 22.39
N LEU A 55 -8.78 19.58 21.89
CA LEU A 55 -8.28 18.99 20.66
C LEU A 55 -7.87 17.55 20.99
N LEU A 56 -8.65 16.60 20.53
CA LEU A 56 -8.31 15.17 20.60
C LEU A 56 -7.78 14.72 19.23
N ASN A 57 -6.60 14.11 19.26
CA ASN A 57 -6.01 13.53 18.08
C ASN A 57 -6.52 12.10 17.94
N SER A 58 -7.16 11.81 16.83
CA SER A 58 -7.52 10.44 16.48
C SER A 58 -6.38 9.81 15.70
N GLU A 59 -5.86 8.70 16.19
CA GLU A 59 -4.88 7.88 15.49
C GLU A 59 -5.56 6.62 14.93
N LEU A 60 -5.38 6.41 13.64
CA LEU A 60 -5.76 5.17 12.98
C LEU A 60 -4.58 4.21 12.96
N LYS A 61 -4.67 3.10 13.70
CA LYS A 61 -3.66 2.05 13.73
C LYS A 61 -3.88 1.10 12.56
N VAL A 62 -2.86 0.93 11.74
CA VAL A 62 -2.86 0.08 10.54
C VAL A 62 -1.55 -0.66 10.40
N ASN A 63 -1.56 -1.72 9.60
CA ASN A 63 -0.37 -2.48 9.26
C ASN A 63 0.02 -2.20 7.81
N GLY A 64 1.26 -2.48 7.48
CA GLY A 64 1.75 -2.34 6.12
C GLY A 64 3.06 -3.08 5.87
N LEU A 65 3.58 -2.84 4.69
CA LEU A 65 4.85 -3.37 4.20
C LEU A 65 5.70 -2.24 3.65
N VAL A 66 7.01 -2.43 3.68
CA VAL A 66 7.92 -1.62 2.87
C VAL A 66 7.76 -2.05 1.43
N ASP A 67 7.49 -1.10 0.55
CA ASP A 67 7.32 -1.32 -0.88
C ASP A 67 8.28 -0.47 -1.70
N VAL A 68 8.60 -0.95 -2.89
CA VAL A 68 9.42 -0.24 -3.87
C VAL A 68 8.51 0.22 -5.00
N PRO A 69 8.45 1.51 -5.31
CA PRO A 69 7.66 1.99 -6.43
C PRO A 69 8.03 1.29 -7.74
N PRO A 70 7.07 0.97 -8.62
CA PRO A 70 7.32 0.25 -9.87
C PRO A 70 8.40 0.85 -10.76
N GLN A 71 8.60 2.18 -10.70
CA GLN A 71 9.66 2.88 -11.43
C GLN A 71 11.08 2.55 -10.94
N ASN A 72 11.21 2.03 -9.74
CA ASN A 72 12.47 1.65 -9.11
C ASN A 72 12.72 0.13 -9.17
N ILE A 73 11.82 -0.62 -9.82
CA ILE A 73 11.97 -2.04 -10.12
C ILE A 73 12.23 -2.18 -11.61
N VAL A 74 13.36 -2.77 -11.96
CA VAL A 74 13.76 -2.96 -13.36
C VAL A 74 13.87 -4.44 -13.68
N SER A 75 13.04 -4.90 -14.60
CA SER A 75 13.11 -6.24 -15.18
C SER A 75 14.06 -6.23 -16.38
N VAL A 76 15.15 -6.98 -16.27
CA VAL A 76 16.13 -7.12 -17.35
C VAL A 76 15.79 -8.36 -18.17
N SER A 77 15.50 -8.19 -19.45
CA SER A 77 15.30 -9.24 -20.45
C SER A 77 16.31 -9.08 -21.60
N PHE A 78 16.39 -10.08 -22.49
CA PHE A 78 17.25 -10.02 -23.68
C PHE A 78 16.42 -10.06 -24.94
N PRO A 79 16.46 -9.02 -25.82
CA PRO A 79 15.47 -8.81 -26.88
C PRO A 79 15.44 -9.85 -27.99
N LEU A 80 16.54 -10.58 -28.22
CA LEU A 80 16.63 -11.59 -29.29
C LEU A 80 16.50 -13.04 -28.80
N GLY A 81 16.44 -13.23 -27.46
CA GLY A 81 16.55 -14.55 -26.86
C GLY A 81 17.95 -15.14 -26.98
N GLY A 82 18.10 -16.39 -26.56
CA GLY A 82 19.39 -17.11 -26.60
C GLY A 82 19.70 -17.83 -25.29
N TYR A 83 20.91 -18.38 -25.20
CA TYR A 83 21.39 -19.11 -24.02
C TYR A 83 22.14 -18.18 -23.08
N LEU A 84 21.84 -18.24 -21.78
CA LEU A 84 22.70 -17.58 -20.79
C LEU A 84 24.01 -18.36 -20.65
N LYS A 85 25.11 -17.80 -21.14
CA LYS A 85 26.42 -18.40 -21.08
C LYS A 85 27.04 -18.32 -19.69
N THR A 86 27.00 -17.14 -19.07
CA THR A 86 27.53 -16.89 -17.73
C THR A 86 26.77 -15.76 -17.05
N THR A 87 26.66 -15.87 -15.73
CA THR A 87 26.32 -14.78 -14.82
C THR A 87 27.03 -15.02 -13.49
N ARG A 88 27.32 -13.95 -12.77
CA ARG A 88 27.86 -14.01 -11.39
C ARG A 88 26.86 -13.48 -10.37
N LEU A 89 25.67 -13.08 -10.85
CA LEU A 89 24.67 -12.45 -9.99
C LEU A 89 24.07 -13.46 -9.00
N LEU A 90 23.96 -13.00 -7.76
CA LEU A 90 23.17 -13.64 -6.72
C LEU A 90 22.20 -12.60 -6.16
N PRO A 91 21.00 -13.00 -5.70
CA PRO A 91 20.11 -12.11 -4.98
C PRO A 91 20.82 -11.43 -3.81
N GLY A 92 20.61 -10.12 -3.65
CA GLY A 92 21.28 -9.29 -2.64
C GLY A 92 22.58 -8.63 -3.10
N MET A 93 23.16 -9.01 -4.24
CA MET A 93 24.37 -8.35 -4.76
C MET A 93 24.05 -6.94 -5.27
N HIS A 94 24.96 -6.00 -4.99
CA HIS A 94 24.94 -4.66 -5.59
C HIS A 94 25.48 -4.70 -7.02
N VAL A 95 24.85 -3.93 -7.91
CA VAL A 95 25.27 -3.74 -9.30
C VAL A 95 25.30 -2.25 -9.66
N ASN A 96 26.26 -1.87 -10.48
CA ASN A 96 26.36 -0.50 -10.98
C ASN A 96 25.79 -0.40 -12.39
N LYS A 97 25.22 0.75 -12.73
CA LYS A 97 24.76 1.03 -14.10
C LYS A 97 25.91 0.85 -15.10
N GLY A 98 25.68 0.05 -16.15
CA GLY A 98 26.67 -0.30 -17.16
C GLY A 98 27.60 -1.46 -16.78
N GLU A 99 27.44 -2.08 -15.60
CA GLU A 99 28.15 -3.29 -15.23
C GLU A 99 27.62 -4.50 -16.01
N ILE A 100 28.53 -5.42 -16.39
CA ILE A 100 28.13 -6.65 -17.07
C ILE A 100 27.54 -7.64 -16.06
N ILE A 101 26.25 -7.89 -16.21
CA ILE A 101 25.46 -8.77 -15.31
C ILE A 101 25.25 -10.19 -15.86
N GLY A 102 25.44 -10.35 -17.16
CA GLY A 102 25.36 -11.65 -17.83
C GLY A 102 25.94 -11.62 -19.21
N ILE A 103 26.22 -12.79 -19.79
CA ILE A 103 26.64 -12.94 -21.17
C ILE A 103 25.66 -13.89 -21.86
N MET A 104 25.01 -13.43 -22.92
CA MET A 104 24.13 -14.23 -23.76
C MET A 104 24.90 -14.77 -24.95
N GLU A 105 24.52 -15.94 -25.43
CA GLU A 105 25.12 -16.59 -26.58
C GLU A 105 24.03 -17.21 -27.46
N ASP A 106 24.08 -16.89 -28.77
CA ASP A 106 23.20 -17.48 -29.77
C ASP A 106 23.76 -17.30 -31.17
N GLN A 107 23.40 -18.23 -32.08
CA GLN A 107 23.79 -18.19 -33.47
C GLN A 107 23.16 -17.01 -34.22
N SER A 108 21.95 -16.61 -33.86
CA SER A 108 21.25 -15.47 -34.46
C SER A 108 22.00 -14.16 -34.31
N LEU A 109 22.82 -14.02 -33.24
CA LEU A 109 23.67 -12.85 -32.98
C LEU A 109 24.76 -12.74 -34.08
N VAL A 110 25.33 -13.86 -34.52
CA VAL A 110 26.31 -13.89 -35.63
C VAL A 110 25.62 -13.50 -36.90
N GLN A 111 24.45 -14.10 -37.21
CA GLN A 111 23.70 -13.83 -38.43
C GLN A 111 23.35 -12.33 -38.54
N LEU A 112 22.83 -11.70 -37.48
CA LEU A 112 22.49 -10.28 -37.49
C LEU A 112 23.69 -9.39 -37.79
N GLN A 113 24.87 -9.69 -37.22
CA GLN A 113 26.12 -8.96 -37.49
C GLN A 113 26.58 -9.14 -38.93
N GLN A 114 26.49 -10.37 -39.50
CA GLN A 114 26.80 -10.64 -40.91
C GLN A 114 25.87 -9.88 -41.84
N ASP A 115 24.56 -9.94 -41.61
CA ASP A 115 23.56 -9.25 -42.42
C ASP A 115 23.79 -7.74 -42.45
N TYR A 116 24.13 -7.14 -41.29
CA TYR A 116 24.48 -5.73 -41.21
C TYR A 116 25.71 -5.39 -42.07
N LEU A 117 26.82 -6.14 -41.93
CA LEU A 117 28.06 -5.86 -42.66
C LEU A 117 27.87 -6.03 -44.17
N VAL A 118 27.15 -7.09 -44.61
CA VAL A 118 26.78 -7.30 -46.03
C VAL A 118 25.92 -6.13 -46.54
N ALA A 119 24.94 -5.69 -45.70
CA ALA A 119 24.10 -4.56 -46.10
C ALA A 119 24.88 -3.23 -46.21
N VAL A 120 25.86 -3.00 -45.36
CA VAL A 120 26.75 -1.82 -45.41
C VAL A 120 27.61 -1.86 -46.67
N ALA A 121 28.24 -2.99 -47.00
CA ALA A 121 29.04 -3.14 -48.23
C ALA A 121 28.18 -2.90 -49.48
N ARG A 122 26.94 -3.43 -49.49
CA ARG A 122 25.99 -3.19 -50.58
C ARG A 122 25.58 -1.71 -50.67
N LEU A 123 25.40 -1.03 -49.54
CA LEU A 123 25.07 0.40 -49.52
C LEU A 123 26.18 1.24 -50.16
N GLN A 124 27.42 0.95 -49.83
CA GLN A 124 28.58 1.68 -50.42
C GLN A 124 28.64 1.53 -51.94
N TYR A 125 28.35 0.32 -52.44
CA TYR A 125 28.25 0.09 -53.89
C TYR A 125 27.13 0.90 -54.53
N LEU A 126 25.92 0.85 -53.95
CA LEU A 126 24.73 1.53 -54.50
C LEU A 126 24.84 3.05 -54.38
N GLU A 127 25.54 3.57 -53.39
CA GLU A 127 25.86 5.00 -53.27
C GLU A 127 26.70 5.48 -54.44
N LYS A 128 27.78 4.75 -54.78
CA LYS A 128 28.62 5.07 -55.96
C LYS A 128 27.88 4.91 -57.28
N GLU A 129 26.97 3.93 -57.40
CA GLU A 129 26.12 3.76 -58.55
C GLU A 129 25.12 4.92 -58.70
N PHE A 130 24.47 5.32 -57.63
CA PHE A 130 23.55 6.45 -57.63
C PHE A 130 24.28 7.75 -58.02
N GLU A 131 25.46 8.04 -57.43
CA GLU A 131 26.27 9.20 -57.78
C GLU A 131 26.63 9.20 -59.29
N ARG A 132 27.02 8.05 -59.86
CA ARG A 132 27.35 7.89 -61.26
C ARG A 132 26.13 8.13 -62.15
N GLN A 133 24.98 7.51 -61.84
CA GLN A 133 23.77 7.67 -62.65
C GLN A 133 23.21 9.10 -62.54
N LYS A 134 23.40 9.77 -61.42
CA LYS A 134 23.06 11.19 -61.25
C LYS A 134 23.86 12.08 -62.17
N LEU A 135 25.17 11.92 -62.23
CA LEU A 135 26.05 12.68 -63.13
C LEU A 135 25.73 12.43 -64.60
N LEU A 136 25.44 11.18 -65.01
CA LEU A 136 25.05 10.87 -66.39
C LEU A 136 23.71 11.47 -66.76
N ASN A 137 22.76 11.51 -65.85
CA ASN A 137 21.43 12.08 -66.06
C ASN A 137 21.52 13.65 -66.19
N GLU A 138 22.27 14.31 -65.30
CA GLU A 138 22.51 15.76 -65.36
C GLU A 138 23.15 16.18 -66.71
N ASN A 139 23.95 15.29 -67.36
CA ASN A 139 24.53 15.50 -68.64
C ASN A 139 23.70 14.98 -69.84
N ASN A 140 22.45 14.58 -69.60
CA ASN A 140 21.51 14.00 -70.60
C ASN A 140 22.07 12.75 -71.33
N VAL A 141 22.91 11.94 -70.65
CA VAL A 141 23.51 10.72 -71.27
C VAL A 141 22.69 9.49 -71.03
N ASN A 142 21.90 9.42 -69.95
CA ASN A 142 21.03 8.29 -69.62
C ASN A 142 19.56 8.71 -69.46
N ALA A 143 18.64 7.70 -69.47
CA ALA A 143 17.21 7.94 -69.27
C ALA A 143 16.92 8.22 -67.80
N ASP A 144 15.97 9.13 -67.49
CA ASP A 144 15.50 9.45 -66.15
C ASP A 144 15.09 8.20 -65.32
N LYS A 145 14.52 7.18 -66.01
CA LYS A 145 14.14 5.93 -65.36
C LYS A 145 15.33 5.21 -64.72
N ILE A 146 16.53 5.25 -65.32
CA ILE A 146 17.74 4.61 -64.76
C ILE A 146 18.23 5.33 -63.54
N TYR A 147 18.22 6.66 -63.55
CA TYR A 147 18.54 7.47 -62.41
C TYR A 147 17.56 7.25 -61.26
N GLN A 148 16.24 7.30 -61.53
CA GLN A 148 15.20 7.04 -60.53
C GLN A 148 15.32 5.64 -59.92
N GLN A 149 15.64 4.60 -60.72
CA GLN A 149 15.90 3.26 -60.23
C GLN A 149 17.10 3.22 -59.28
N ALA A 150 18.24 3.79 -59.66
CA ALA A 150 19.42 3.83 -58.81
C ALA A 150 19.18 4.62 -57.48
N GLN A 151 18.38 5.69 -57.52
CA GLN A 151 17.96 6.46 -56.35
C GLN A 151 17.08 5.61 -55.42
N ALA A 152 16.13 4.87 -55.99
CA ALA A 152 15.23 4.00 -55.23
C ALA A 152 16.02 2.86 -54.56
N ASP A 153 16.93 2.20 -55.29
CA ASP A 153 17.77 1.12 -54.77
C ASP A 153 18.69 1.58 -53.65
N PHE A 154 19.36 2.73 -53.83
CA PHE A 154 20.19 3.34 -52.81
C PHE A 154 19.36 3.65 -51.55
N THR A 155 18.18 4.29 -51.70
CA THR A 155 17.33 4.67 -50.60
C THR A 155 16.81 3.43 -49.85
N ALA A 156 16.38 2.41 -50.55
CA ALA A 156 15.91 1.13 -49.96
C ALA A 156 17.03 0.47 -49.12
N GLN A 157 18.25 0.42 -49.67
CA GLN A 157 19.39 -0.18 -48.99
C GLN A 157 19.80 0.64 -47.75
N LYS A 158 19.72 1.98 -47.80
CA LYS A 158 19.97 2.86 -46.66
C LYS A 158 19.00 2.59 -45.51
N VAL A 159 17.73 2.39 -45.82
CA VAL A 159 16.71 2.01 -44.81
C VAL A 159 17.02 0.65 -44.20
N LEU A 160 17.44 -0.33 -45.00
CA LEU A 160 17.79 -1.67 -44.54
C LEU A 160 18.98 -1.63 -43.55
N VAL A 161 20.06 -0.91 -43.90
CA VAL A 161 21.23 -0.71 -43.04
C VAL A 161 20.80 -0.07 -41.72
N ARG A 162 19.94 0.97 -41.77
CA ARG A 162 19.41 1.62 -40.57
C ARG A 162 18.64 0.65 -39.68
N GLY A 163 17.81 -0.21 -40.28
CA GLY A 163 17.06 -1.23 -39.54
C GLY A 163 17.96 -2.21 -38.79
N TYR A 164 18.99 -2.73 -39.46
CA TYR A 164 19.99 -3.58 -38.80
C TYR A 164 20.80 -2.86 -37.74
N SER A 165 21.16 -1.60 -37.98
CA SER A 165 21.86 -0.76 -36.99
C SER A 165 21.07 -0.66 -35.70
N GLU A 166 19.76 -0.39 -35.74
CA GLU A 166 18.92 -0.29 -34.56
C GLU A 166 18.78 -1.66 -33.84
N LYS A 167 18.66 -2.78 -34.60
CA LYS A 167 18.65 -4.12 -33.99
C LYS A 167 19.95 -4.44 -33.26
N LEU A 168 21.11 -4.04 -33.77
CA LEU A 168 22.41 -4.21 -33.09
C LEU A 168 22.49 -3.38 -31.84
N ARG A 169 22.01 -2.13 -31.86
CA ARG A 169 21.97 -1.26 -30.68
C ARG A 169 21.10 -1.80 -29.56
N LEU A 170 19.97 -2.42 -29.89
CA LEU A 170 19.09 -3.08 -28.90
C LEU A 170 19.82 -4.13 -28.06
N ILE A 171 20.83 -4.79 -28.62
CA ILE A 171 21.66 -5.80 -27.94
C ILE A 171 23.00 -5.25 -27.52
N SER A 172 23.12 -3.92 -27.40
CA SER A 172 24.34 -3.23 -26.94
C SER A 172 25.58 -3.45 -27.83
N ILE A 173 25.40 -3.84 -29.10
CA ILE A 173 26.49 -3.83 -30.09
C ILE A 173 26.51 -2.46 -30.78
N ASN A 174 27.69 -1.81 -30.79
CA ASN A 174 27.88 -0.58 -31.55
C ASN A 174 28.11 -0.91 -33.05
N PRO A 175 27.17 -0.54 -33.95
CA PRO A 175 27.31 -0.86 -35.38
C PRO A 175 28.52 -0.19 -36.03
N GLU A 176 28.93 1.01 -35.58
CA GLU A 176 30.03 1.79 -36.18
C GLU A 176 31.39 1.17 -35.86
N LYS A 177 31.48 0.35 -34.81
CA LYS A 177 32.69 -0.37 -34.42
C LYS A 177 32.70 -1.85 -34.89
N LEU A 178 31.63 -2.29 -35.54
CA LEU A 178 31.51 -3.67 -36.01
C LEU A 178 32.27 -3.84 -37.32
N THR A 179 33.14 -4.85 -37.37
CA THR A 179 33.96 -5.23 -38.54
C THR A 179 33.90 -6.77 -38.69
N GLU A 180 34.38 -7.28 -39.83
CA GLU A 180 34.49 -8.70 -40.06
C GLU A 180 35.32 -9.47 -39.04
N ASN A 181 36.26 -8.77 -38.37
CA ASN A 181 37.20 -9.38 -37.42
C ASN A 181 36.67 -9.48 -35.98
N ASN A 182 35.56 -8.80 -35.68
CA ASN A 182 35.03 -8.74 -34.31
C ASN A 182 33.60 -9.27 -34.17
N ILE A 183 33.13 -10.03 -35.18
CA ILE A 183 31.85 -10.74 -35.08
C ILE A 183 31.91 -11.73 -33.91
N SER A 184 30.90 -11.68 -33.04
CA SER A 184 30.84 -12.49 -31.84
C SER A 184 29.50 -13.19 -31.70
N ARG A 185 29.54 -14.45 -31.25
CA ARG A 185 28.34 -15.21 -30.86
C ARG A 185 27.86 -14.87 -29.45
N SER A 186 28.67 -14.16 -28.68
CA SER A 186 28.40 -13.83 -27.28
C SER A 186 28.31 -12.33 -27.10
N VAL A 187 27.24 -11.88 -26.39
CA VAL A 187 26.95 -10.46 -26.15
C VAL A 187 26.74 -10.24 -24.66
N PRO A 188 27.35 -9.19 -24.08
CA PRO A 188 27.14 -8.84 -22.67
C PRO A 188 25.76 -8.18 -22.47
N VAL A 189 25.13 -8.52 -21.35
CA VAL A 189 23.96 -7.84 -20.81
C VAL A 189 24.42 -6.90 -19.70
N TYR A 190 24.02 -5.64 -19.78
CA TYR A 190 24.43 -4.61 -18.84
C TYR A 190 23.31 -4.24 -17.87
N SER A 191 23.67 -3.85 -16.65
CA SER A 191 22.72 -3.27 -15.72
C SER A 191 22.27 -1.89 -16.19
N PRO A 192 20.96 -1.63 -16.30
CA PRO A 192 20.45 -0.31 -16.66
C PRO A 192 20.46 0.70 -15.49
N ILE A 193 20.61 0.22 -14.24
CA ILE A 193 20.54 1.02 -13.00
C ILE A 193 21.71 0.72 -12.06
N ASN A 194 21.92 1.63 -11.09
CA ASN A 194 22.59 1.31 -9.84
C ASN A 194 21.56 0.73 -8.89
N GLY A 195 21.88 -0.36 -8.20
CA GLY A 195 20.91 -0.98 -7.30
C GLY A 195 21.31 -2.38 -6.86
N PHE A 196 20.33 -3.15 -6.46
CA PHE A 196 20.54 -4.50 -5.95
C PHE A 196 19.75 -5.53 -6.76
N VAL A 197 20.29 -6.73 -6.85
CA VAL A 197 19.64 -7.88 -7.46
C VAL A 197 18.53 -8.39 -6.53
N SER A 198 17.28 -8.26 -6.93
CA SER A 198 16.14 -8.83 -6.21
C SER A 198 15.98 -10.31 -6.52
N LYS A 199 15.95 -10.65 -7.83
CA LYS A 199 15.76 -12.04 -8.28
C LYS A 199 16.64 -12.37 -9.47
N VAL A 200 17.05 -13.64 -9.53
CA VAL A 200 17.69 -14.26 -10.71
C VAL A 200 16.79 -15.39 -11.17
N ASN A 201 16.14 -15.19 -12.35
CA ASN A 201 15.10 -16.10 -12.88
C ASN A 201 15.64 -17.08 -13.94
N VAL A 202 16.95 -17.09 -14.13
CA VAL A 202 17.60 -17.86 -15.19
C VAL A 202 18.83 -18.58 -14.67
N ASN A 203 19.10 -19.79 -15.19
CA ASN A 203 20.31 -20.54 -14.89
C ASN A 203 21.26 -20.55 -16.09
N ILE A 204 22.55 -20.70 -15.84
CA ILE A 204 23.56 -20.88 -16.88
C ILE A 204 23.20 -22.08 -17.77
N GLY A 205 23.27 -21.89 -19.09
CA GLY A 205 22.91 -22.89 -20.09
C GLY A 205 21.42 -22.98 -20.43
N LYS A 206 20.55 -22.22 -19.74
CA LYS A 206 19.13 -22.16 -20.08
C LYS A 206 18.90 -21.25 -21.30
N TYR A 207 18.07 -21.71 -22.25
CA TYR A 207 17.54 -20.87 -23.32
C TYR A 207 16.43 -19.99 -22.77
N VAL A 208 16.45 -18.69 -23.13
CA VAL A 208 15.43 -17.70 -22.76
C VAL A 208 14.85 -17.06 -24.00
N ASN A 209 13.55 -16.77 -23.94
CA ASN A 209 12.84 -16.04 -25.01
C ASN A 209 12.93 -14.52 -24.77
N PRO A 210 12.65 -13.69 -25.76
CA PRO A 210 12.68 -12.24 -25.63
C PRO A 210 11.78 -11.66 -24.51
N SER A 211 10.70 -12.37 -24.16
CA SER A 211 9.76 -11.97 -23.09
C SER A 211 10.18 -12.41 -21.69
N ASP A 212 11.20 -13.30 -21.58
CA ASP A 212 11.60 -13.85 -20.30
C ASP A 212 12.44 -12.82 -19.53
N VAL A 213 12.09 -12.61 -18.26
CA VAL A 213 12.87 -11.77 -17.34
C VAL A 213 14.02 -12.60 -16.79
N LEU A 214 15.26 -12.18 -17.10
CA LEU A 214 16.47 -12.83 -16.57
C LEU A 214 16.75 -12.40 -15.13
N PHE A 215 16.77 -11.09 -14.92
CA PHE A 215 17.13 -10.48 -13.64
C PHE A 215 16.09 -9.43 -13.25
N GLU A 216 15.78 -9.35 -11.98
CA GLU A 216 15.00 -8.27 -11.39
C GLU A 216 15.94 -7.45 -10.49
N LEU A 217 16.06 -6.17 -10.81
CA LEU A 217 16.91 -5.22 -10.11
C LEU A 217 16.03 -4.20 -9.41
N ILE A 218 16.42 -3.76 -8.22
CA ILE A 218 15.74 -2.73 -7.47
C ILE A 218 16.71 -1.59 -7.14
N ASN A 219 16.20 -0.36 -7.25
CA ASN A 219 16.86 0.81 -6.68
C ASN A 219 16.19 1.11 -5.32
N PRO A 220 16.92 1.03 -4.20
CA PRO A 220 16.37 1.25 -2.86
C PRO A 220 16.26 2.72 -2.46
N ASP A 221 16.63 3.68 -3.33
CA ASP A 221 16.75 5.10 -2.96
C ASP A 221 15.40 5.76 -2.61
N ASP A 222 14.28 5.15 -3.01
CA ASP A 222 12.94 5.70 -2.79
C ASP A 222 11.97 4.56 -2.41
N MET A 223 12.14 4.03 -1.20
CA MET A 223 11.22 3.05 -0.64
C MET A 223 10.08 3.74 0.11
N HIS A 224 8.89 3.19 0.00
CA HIS A 224 7.68 3.72 0.61
C HIS A 224 7.11 2.74 1.65
N ALA A 225 6.36 3.26 2.61
CA ALA A 225 5.50 2.44 3.44
C ALA A 225 4.14 2.30 2.73
N ALA A 226 3.77 1.08 2.35
CA ALA A 226 2.47 0.73 1.79
C ALA A 226 1.57 0.21 2.91
N LEU A 227 0.61 1.04 3.36
CA LEU A 227 -0.28 0.76 4.47
C LEU A 227 -1.60 0.19 3.97
N THR A 228 -2.11 -0.83 4.64
CA THR A 228 -3.42 -1.43 4.34
C THR A 228 -4.47 -0.80 5.24
N VAL A 229 -5.39 -0.04 4.65
CA VAL A 229 -6.48 0.66 5.35
C VAL A 229 -7.82 0.08 4.93
N PHE A 230 -8.66 -0.31 5.89
CA PHE A 230 -9.99 -0.85 5.59
C PHE A 230 -10.96 0.21 5.07
N GLU A 231 -11.92 -0.21 4.22
CA GLU A 231 -12.93 0.64 3.57
C GLU A 231 -13.64 1.59 4.54
N LYS A 232 -14.00 1.11 5.73
CA LYS A 232 -14.69 1.91 6.78
C LYS A 232 -13.88 3.12 7.26
N ASP A 233 -12.53 3.06 7.16
CA ASP A 233 -11.64 4.07 7.69
C ASP A 233 -10.96 4.90 6.60
N ILE A 234 -11.04 4.48 5.32
CA ILE A 234 -10.35 5.13 4.21
C ILE A 234 -10.76 6.59 4.01
N ALA A 235 -12.03 6.93 4.29
CA ALA A 235 -12.53 8.30 4.19
C ALA A 235 -11.85 9.29 5.16
N LYS A 236 -11.24 8.77 6.22
CA LYS A 236 -10.50 9.56 7.23
C LYS A 236 -9.07 9.86 6.78
N VAL A 237 -8.53 9.12 5.81
CA VAL A 237 -7.14 9.23 5.36
C VAL A 237 -7.06 10.17 4.17
N LYS A 238 -6.16 11.16 4.27
CA LYS A 238 -5.96 12.19 3.25
C LYS A 238 -4.46 12.37 2.96
N PRO A 239 -4.08 12.74 1.74
CA PRO A 239 -2.70 13.13 1.45
C PRO A 239 -2.18 14.21 2.41
N LYS A 240 -0.89 14.17 2.69
CA LYS A 240 -0.16 15.07 3.62
C LYS A 240 -0.46 14.87 5.11
N GLN A 241 -1.17 13.82 5.49
CA GLN A 241 -1.27 13.47 6.91
C GLN A 241 0.03 12.87 7.41
N GLN A 242 0.36 13.18 8.66
CA GLN A 242 1.50 12.59 9.35
C GLN A 242 1.19 11.15 9.74
N VAL A 243 2.21 10.29 9.57
CA VAL A 243 2.17 8.88 9.91
C VAL A 243 3.42 8.56 10.72
N LEU A 244 3.25 7.84 11.81
CA LEU A 244 4.34 7.26 12.57
C LEU A 244 4.42 5.77 12.26
N VAL A 245 5.54 5.34 11.71
CA VAL A 245 5.81 3.95 11.34
C VAL A 245 6.78 3.33 12.34
N THR A 246 6.44 2.15 12.83
CA THR A 246 7.28 1.36 13.73
C THR A 246 7.53 -0.01 13.09
N PHE A 247 8.78 -0.43 12.95
CA PHE A 247 9.12 -1.75 12.44
C PHE A 247 8.99 -2.82 13.53
N VAL A 248 8.66 -4.04 13.11
CA VAL A 248 8.44 -5.16 14.04
C VAL A 248 9.74 -5.60 14.73
N ASP A 249 10.87 -5.46 14.04
CA ASP A 249 12.21 -5.81 14.52
C ASP A 249 12.85 -4.71 15.39
N GLU A 250 12.27 -3.48 15.39
CA GLU A 250 12.75 -2.36 16.19
C GLU A 250 11.58 -1.68 16.94
N PRO A 251 10.97 -2.39 17.90
CA PRO A 251 9.84 -1.85 18.66
C PRO A 251 10.32 -0.69 19.55
N GLY A 252 9.64 0.46 19.43
CA GLY A 252 9.94 1.66 20.21
C GLY A 252 10.64 2.76 19.43
N THR A 253 11.10 2.52 18.21
CA THR A 253 11.59 3.57 17.32
C THR A 253 10.52 3.92 16.30
N ASP A 254 10.05 5.16 16.33
CA ASP A 254 9.07 5.69 15.39
C ASP A 254 9.77 6.47 14.26
N TYR A 255 9.41 6.13 13.04
CA TYR A 255 9.86 6.82 11.83
C TYR A 255 8.74 7.69 11.27
N ALA A 256 9.04 8.98 11.10
CA ALA A 256 8.09 9.92 10.55
C ALA A 256 7.91 9.69 9.04
N CYS A 257 6.65 9.59 8.64
CA CYS A 257 6.22 9.47 7.25
C CYS A 257 5.08 10.44 6.97
N GLU A 258 4.86 10.73 5.70
CA GLU A 258 3.73 11.52 5.21
C GLU A 258 2.93 10.70 4.20
N VAL A 259 1.60 10.77 4.26
CA VAL A 259 0.72 10.16 3.27
C VAL A 259 0.94 10.85 1.91
N LEU A 260 1.50 10.12 0.96
CA LEU A 260 1.72 10.58 -0.41
C LEU A 260 0.44 10.48 -1.23
N LEU A 261 -0.15 9.29 -1.24
CA LEU A 261 -1.38 9.03 -1.99
C LEU A 261 -2.22 7.91 -1.34
N VAL A 262 -3.51 7.97 -1.62
CA VAL A 262 -4.49 6.96 -1.23
C VAL A 262 -5.07 6.37 -2.50
N THR A 263 -5.01 5.05 -2.67
CA THR A 263 -5.62 4.39 -3.84
C THR A 263 -7.14 4.59 -3.82
N LYS A 264 -7.72 4.75 -5.02
CA LYS A 264 -9.17 4.98 -5.16
C LYS A 264 -9.95 3.69 -5.46
N ASN A 265 -9.33 2.57 -5.32
CA ASN A 265 -9.94 1.25 -5.45
C ASN A 265 -9.77 0.47 -4.14
N VAL A 266 -10.71 -0.41 -3.90
CA VAL A 266 -10.73 -1.34 -2.78
C VAL A 266 -10.47 -2.74 -3.34
N ASP A 267 -9.65 -3.52 -2.67
CA ASP A 267 -9.34 -4.89 -3.05
C ASP A 267 -10.41 -5.89 -2.58
N GLU A 268 -10.19 -7.18 -2.84
CA GLU A 268 -11.11 -8.26 -2.44
C GLU A 268 -11.28 -8.37 -0.91
N ASN A 269 -10.31 -7.88 -0.13
CA ASN A 269 -10.33 -7.87 1.33
C ASN A 269 -11.00 -6.62 1.90
N ARG A 270 -11.65 -5.80 1.07
CA ARG A 270 -12.22 -4.51 1.44
C ARG A 270 -11.19 -3.57 2.05
N SER A 271 -9.99 -3.56 1.49
CA SER A 271 -8.92 -2.66 1.89
C SER A 271 -8.39 -1.83 0.71
N ALA A 272 -7.85 -0.68 1.02
CA ALA A 272 -7.18 0.19 0.08
C ALA A 272 -5.73 0.42 0.52
N LEU A 273 -4.82 0.56 -0.43
CA LEU A 273 -3.43 0.87 -0.14
C LEU A 273 -3.24 2.38 0.01
N VAL A 274 -2.49 2.74 1.04
CA VAL A 274 -2.04 4.10 1.30
C VAL A 274 -0.52 4.11 1.23
N HIS A 275 0.03 4.83 0.27
CA HIS A 275 1.47 4.98 0.13
C HIS A 275 1.95 6.18 0.91
N CYS A 276 2.93 5.95 1.78
CA CYS A 276 3.54 6.96 2.62
C CYS A 276 5.04 7.06 2.31
N HIS A 277 5.52 8.28 2.20
CA HIS A 277 6.94 8.57 2.00
C HIS A 277 7.60 8.79 3.36
N PHE A 278 8.80 8.21 3.57
CA PHE A 278 9.60 8.45 4.77
C PHE A 278 10.24 9.84 4.71
N GLU A 279 10.08 10.66 5.75
CA GLU A 279 10.80 11.95 5.83
C GLU A 279 12.32 11.73 5.87
N LYS A 280 12.73 10.69 6.56
CA LYS A 280 14.12 10.19 6.56
C LYS A 280 14.09 8.68 6.43
N GLN A 281 14.55 8.19 5.28
CA GLN A 281 14.58 6.76 5.00
C GLN A 281 15.61 6.07 5.91
N PRO A 282 15.21 5.02 6.66
CA PRO A 282 16.14 4.20 7.43
C PRO A 282 17.13 3.46 6.52
N GLU A 283 18.40 3.34 6.95
CA GLU A 283 19.45 2.69 6.14
C GLU A 283 19.25 1.18 5.91
N ARG A 284 18.45 0.53 6.77
CA ARG A 284 18.25 -0.93 6.75
C ARG A 284 16.93 -1.38 6.15
N LEU A 285 16.29 -0.53 5.35
CA LEU A 285 15.03 -0.92 4.71
C LEU A 285 15.25 -2.03 3.69
N LEU A 286 14.40 -3.05 3.79
CA LEU A 286 14.30 -4.10 2.78
C LEU A 286 12.84 -4.16 2.28
N PRO A 287 12.64 -4.33 0.98
CA PRO A 287 11.29 -4.55 0.43
C PRO A 287 10.62 -5.76 1.09
N GLY A 288 9.35 -5.61 1.45
CA GLY A 288 8.59 -6.65 2.12
C GLY A 288 8.72 -6.69 3.64
N MET A 289 9.51 -5.82 4.27
CA MET A 289 9.52 -5.71 5.74
C MET A 289 8.16 -5.28 6.26
N PHE A 290 7.69 -5.97 7.32
CA PHE A 290 6.43 -5.63 7.98
C PHE A 290 6.60 -4.42 8.90
N LEU A 291 5.57 -3.57 8.93
CA LEU A 291 5.52 -2.39 9.76
C LEU A 291 4.12 -2.16 10.34
N ASN A 292 4.08 -1.53 11.49
CA ASN A 292 2.87 -0.97 12.08
C ASN A 292 2.90 0.54 11.89
N ALA A 293 1.75 1.13 11.66
CA ALA A 293 1.65 2.57 11.45
C ALA A 293 0.49 3.18 12.23
N ARG A 294 0.69 4.42 12.65
CA ARG A 294 -0.33 5.28 13.27
C ARG A 294 -0.51 6.51 12.40
N ILE A 295 -1.65 6.60 11.75
CA ILE A 295 -2.01 7.74 10.90
C ILE A 295 -2.76 8.75 11.75
N LYS A 296 -2.33 9.99 11.80
CA LYS A 296 -3.06 11.08 12.46
C LYS A 296 -4.22 11.51 11.57
N VAL A 297 -5.45 11.10 11.92
CA VAL A 297 -6.61 11.26 11.03
C VAL A 297 -7.50 12.45 11.35
N SER A 298 -7.48 12.98 12.57
CA SER A 298 -8.30 14.13 12.96
C SER A 298 -7.70 14.89 14.14
N ASN A 299 -7.73 16.21 14.06
CA ASN A 299 -7.66 17.11 15.19
C ASN A 299 -9.07 17.70 15.35
N ALA A 300 -9.98 16.98 16.00
CA ALA A 300 -11.31 17.49 16.25
C ALA A 300 -11.38 18.12 17.63
N GLU A 301 -11.93 19.36 17.71
CA GLU A 301 -12.40 19.87 18.98
C GLU A 301 -13.63 19.08 19.42
N ALA A 302 -13.47 18.27 20.46
CA ALA A 302 -14.55 17.48 21.04
C ALA A 302 -14.71 17.81 22.52
N LEU A 303 -15.90 17.60 23.07
CA LEU A 303 -16.10 17.65 24.51
C LEU A 303 -15.36 16.47 25.12
N ALA A 304 -14.36 16.75 25.95
CA ALA A 304 -13.51 15.73 26.55
C ALA A 304 -13.62 15.74 28.07
N VAL A 305 -13.62 14.55 28.64
CA VAL A 305 -13.64 14.33 30.09
C VAL A 305 -12.62 13.26 30.45
N PRO A 306 -12.10 13.22 31.70
CA PRO A 306 -11.29 12.10 32.14
C PRO A 306 -12.04 10.76 31.95
N GLU A 307 -11.35 9.70 31.54
CA GLU A 307 -11.96 8.37 31.38
C GLU A 307 -12.64 7.89 32.66
N GLU A 308 -12.09 8.25 33.83
CA GLU A 308 -12.66 7.94 35.14
C GLU A 308 -14.02 8.59 35.38
N ALA A 309 -14.37 9.68 34.68
CA ALA A 309 -15.65 10.38 34.80
C ALA A 309 -16.81 9.60 34.17
N VAL A 310 -16.52 8.69 33.23
CA VAL A 310 -17.53 7.90 32.54
C VAL A 310 -17.81 6.64 33.32
N VAL A 311 -19.06 6.50 33.75
CA VAL A 311 -19.55 5.28 34.43
C VAL A 311 -20.37 4.43 33.48
N ARG A 312 -20.23 3.12 33.62
CA ARG A 312 -21.03 2.15 32.86
C ARG A 312 -22.10 1.52 33.77
N PHE A 313 -23.33 1.59 33.29
CA PHE A 313 -24.44 0.90 33.94
C PHE A 313 -25.20 0.08 32.88
N GLY A 314 -25.25 -1.24 33.08
CA GLY A 314 -25.75 -2.15 32.07
C GLY A 314 -24.94 -2.02 30.76
N ASN A 315 -25.63 -1.78 29.67
CA ASN A 315 -25.05 -1.61 28.34
C ASN A 315 -24.81 -0.16 27.95
N THR A 316 -25.09 0.78 28.85
CA THR A 316 -25.08 2.24 28.58
C THR A 316 -24.00 2.94 29.38
N GLN A 317 -23.45 4.01 28.83
CA GLN A 317 -22.47 4.85 29.47
C GLN A 317 -23.10 6.17 29.90
N TYR A 318 -22.69 6.68 31.07
CA TYR A 318 -23.23 7.88 31.67
C TYR A 318 -22.13 8.75 32.25
N VAL A 319 -22.43 10.03 32.36
CA VAL A 319 -21.70 11.01 33.21
C VAL A 319 -22.67 11.58 34.24
N LEU A 320 -22.14 12.01 35.39
CA LEU A 320 -22.91 12.61 36.50
C LEU A 320 -22.79 14.12 36.43
N GLU A 321 -23.84 14.80 35.95
CA GLU A 321 -23.92 16.27 35.89
C GLU A 321 -24.37 16.84 37.22
N LEU A 322 -23.67 17.87 37.72
CA LEU A 322 -24.09 18.67 38.85
C LEU A 322 -25.11 19.73 38.39
N THR A 323 -26.39 19.58 38.81
CA THR A 323 -27.48 20.44 38.36
C THR A 323 -27.73 21.62 39.29
N VAL A 324 -27.88 21.37 40.58
CA VAL A 324 -28.07 22.40 41.62
C VAL A 324 -27.28 21.92 42.84
N LYS A 325 -26.94 22.82 43.78
CA LYS A 325 -26.14 22.51 44.99
C LYS A 325 -26.22 21.03 45.39
N SER A 326 -25.12 20.30 45.19
CA SER A 326 -24.96 18.89 45.58
C SER A 326 -26.00 17.91 45.03
N THR A 327 -26.75 18.27 43.96
CA THR A 327 -27.67 17.38 43.25
C THR A 327 -27.06 16.95 41.93
N PHE A 328 -26.92 15.65 41.72
CA PHE A 328 -26.37 15.05 40.53
C PHE A 328 -27.45 14.37 39.72
N SER A 329 -27.35 14.47 38.40
CA SER A 329 -28.20 13.75 37.45
C SER A 329 -27.38 12.89 36.53
N LEU A 330 -27.91 11.70 36.17
CA LEU A 330 -27.32 10.85 35.17
C LEU A 330 -27.61 11.39 33.77
N VAL A 331 -26.57 11.59 33.00
CA VAL A 331 -26.68 11.96 31.58
C VAL A 331 -26.05 10.86 30.74
N GLN A 332 -26.88 10.27 29.87
CA GLN A 332 -26.41 9.27 28.93
C GLN A 332 -25.44 9.88 27.91
N VAL A 333 -24.31 9.22 27.70
CA VAL A 333 -23.29 9.64 26.75
C VAL A 333 -22.84 8.49 25.86
N GLU A 334 -22.45 8.83 24.66
CA GLU A 334 -21.68 7.97 23.76
C GLU A 334 -20.22 8.41 23.83
N THR A 335 -19.31 7.48 24.08
CA THR A 335 -17.88 7.78 24.09
C THR A 335 -17.30 7.67 22.68
N GLY A 336 -16.40 8.59 22.32
CA GLY A 336 -15.68 8.60 21.06
C GLY A 336 -14.19 8.32 21.22
N ILE A 337 -13.37 9.27 20.77
CA ILE A 337 -11.90 9.20 20.80
C ILE A 337 -11.39 9.25 22.25
N SER A 338 -10.44 8.35 22.57
CA SER A 338 -9.71 8.40 23.83
C SER A 338 -8.24 8.71 23.57
N GLU A 339 -7.70 9.72 24.25
CA GLU A 339 -6.31 10.14 24.15
C GLU A 339 -5.82 10.68 25.51
N ASN A 340 -4.65 10.21 25.96
CA ASN A 340 -3.97 10.68 27.18
C ASN A 340 -4.85 10.64 28.45
N GLY A 341 -5.74 9.63 28.58
CA GLY A 341 -6.65 9.50 29.74
C GLY A 341 -7.87 10.43 29.69
N MET A 342 -8.06 11.14 28.58
CA MET A 342 -9.26 11.91 28.26
C MET A 342 -10.08 11.16 27.22
N VAL A 343 -11.40 11.17 27.32
CA VAL A 343 -12.32 10.54 26.37
C VAL A 343 -13.34 11.55 25.86
N GLU A 344 -13.56 11.52 24.56
CA GLU A 344 -14.63 12.27 23.91
C GLU A 344 -15.98 11.77 24.38
N ILE A 345 -16.87 12.69 24.75
CA ILE A 345 -18.26 12.38 25.08
C ILE A 345 -19.22 13.16 24.20
N ASN A 346 -20.28 12.49 23.80
CA ASN A 346 -21.39 13.10 23.09
C ASN A 346 -22.72 12.65 23.74
N SER A 347 -23.61 13.59 24.02
CA SER A 347 -24.93 13.29 24.54
C SER A 347 -26.00 13.75 23.54
N LYS A 348 -26.99 12.88 23.29
CA LYS A 348 -28.12 13.17 22.42
C LYS A 348 -29.20 13.98 23.10
N THR A 349 -29.18 14.03 24.43
CA THR A 349 -30.27 14.58 25.26
C THR A 349 -29.93 15.95 25.87
N VAL A 350 -28.65 16.18 26.18
CA VAL A 350 -28.21 17.39 26.91
C VAL A 350 -26.91 17.93 26.28
N ASP A 351 -26.85 19.25 26.09
CA ASP A 351 -25.57 19.90 25.78
C ASP A 351 -24.71 19.99 27.05
N LEU A 352 -23.63 19.23 27.07
CA LEU A 352 -22.69 19.16 28.17
C LEU A 352 -21.59 20.23 28.14
N SER A 353 -21.57 21.10 27.13
CA SER A 353 -20.56 22.15 27.00
C SER A 353 -20.64 23.14 28.18
N GLY A 354 -19.54 23.31 28.92
CA GLY A 354 -19.48 24.20 30.10
C GLY A 354 -20.22 23.69 31.32
N LYS A 355 -20.79 22.48 31.27
CA LYS A 355 -21.46 21.87 32.43
C LYS A 355 -20.44 21.30 33.40
N THR A 356 -20.78 21.30 34.69
CA THR A 356 -19.97 20.68 35.73
C THR A 356 -20.38 19.23 35.91
N ILE A 357 -19.43 18.32 35.86
CA ILE A 357 -19.62 16.87 36.04
C ILE A 357 -18.68 16.34 37.12
N ILE A 358 -18.92 15.12 37.59
CA ILE A 358 -17.96 14.38 38.41
C ILE A 358 -16.83 13.89 37.48
N THR A 359 -15.58 14.29 37.82
CA THR A 359 -14.38 13.93 37.07
C THR A 359 -13.60 12.78 37.71
N LYS A 360 -13.83 12.51 39.01
CA LYS A 360 -13.13 11.44 39.75
C LYS A 360 -14.05 10.79 40.78
N ASN A 361 -13.92 9.50 40.94
CA ASN A 361 -14.72 8.65 41.83
C ASN A 361 -16.26 8.78 41.62
N PRO A 362 -16.81 8.63 40.44
CA PRO A 362 -18.26 8.72 40.17
C PRO A 362 -19.06 7.51 40.70
N TYR A 363 -18.44 6.35 40.87
CA TYR A 363 -19.13 5.12 41.26
C TYR A 363 -19.83 5.14 42.61
N PRO A 364 -19.28 5.76 43.71
CA PRO A 364 -19.99 5.91 44.96
C PRO A 364 -21.32 6.65 44.83
N VAL A 365 -21.35 7.69 43.96
CA VAL A 365 -22.57 8.46 43.70
C VAL A 365 -23.59 7.63 42.90
N LEU A 366 -23.12 6.91 41.89
CA LEU A 366 -23.94 5.98 41.11
C LEU A 366 -24.54 4.89 42.00
N SER A 367 -23.78 4.31 42.91
CA SER A 367 -24.23 3.32 43.87
C SER A 367 -25.30 3.83 44.81
N ALA A 368 -25.15 5.08 45.30
CA ALA A 368 -26.15 5.73 46.11
C ALA A 368 -27.45 5.99 45.36
N MET A 369 -27.39 6.36 44.08
CA MET A 369 -28.55 6.53 43.19
C MET A 369 -29.32 5.19 43.01
N LYS A 370 -28.59 4.10 42.91
CA LYS A 370 -29.20 2.76 42.76
C LYS A 370 -29.93 2.33 44.00
N ASN A 371 -29.33 2.54 45.19
CA ASN A 371 -29.95 2.14 46.44
C ASN A 371 -31.23 2.96 46.75
N THR A 372 -31.27 4.24 46.29
CA THR A 372 -32.46 5.06 46.44
C THR A 372 -33.61 4.63 45.54
N ALA A 373 -33.30 4.09 44.38
CA ALA A 373 -34.32 3.53 43.43
C ALA A 373 -34.94 2.19 43.93
N GLU A 374 -34.23 1.46 44.83
CA GLU A 374 -34.75 0.21 45.40
C GLU A 374 -35.65 0.44 46.66
N GLU A 375 -35.66 1.66 47.22
CA GLU A 375 -36.45 2.03 48.39
C GLU A 375 -37.78 2.76 48.05
N GLU A 376 -38.02 3.17 46.78
CA GLU A 376 -39.27 3.72 46.29
C GLU A 376 -40.12 2.62 45.51
#